data_d1de86fe6a7510142616084757e6fc7b
#
_entry.id   d1de86fe6a7510142616084757e6fc7b
#
_cell.length_a   1.000
_cell.length_b   1.000
_cell.length_c   1.000
_cell.angle_alpha   90.00
_cell.angle_beta   90.00
_cell.angle_gamma   90.00
#
_symmetry.space_group_name_H-M   'P 1'
#
loop_
_entity.id
_entity.type
_entity.pdbx_description
1 polymer ?
#
loop_
_entity_poly.entity_id
_entity_poly.type
_entity_poly.pdbx_seq_one_letter_code
_entity_poly.pdbx_strand_id
1 'polypeptide(L)'
;MPAHDVLIIGAGLAGQRAALAAADHGATVAILSKVHPVRSHSVAAAGGINAALNPEDTWESHAYDTIKGSDYLGDQDAIEIMCREAPDEVLHLEHIGVTFHRSPTGNLGTRAFGGASTARTYYVADITGQAILHVLYEQLMKYHETVDRFEEWFVTSLLLDDEGECVGAVAREIRTGALELFSAKNVILASGGAGQCYRPTTNGLICTGDGIAQAYRVGAPLMDMEMVQYHPTTLAENGFLITEGARGEGAQLFNSDGDRFMETYAPNKVELASRDVVSRAEQTEINEGRGVGPDGQGLWLDITKVPRKRTLEALREIVNIGRDFAGVDITREPIMIRPGQHYIMGGVKTDVWGATPISGLYAAGEVACVSVHGGNRLGANSLLDTLIFGRRAGEHAAERAAGMPAPTAAFERRIVDEQREIDAIIAREHGGRRVSAIKAELGKTMNDHVAVYRDAEGLAQAREIIRRLQEEARTAWIDDRGTVFNQDVLGALELGYMLDCAEATVVAAQERKESRGAQFRTDFPERNDDEWLKHIDISRNGGVEPEVTYSPVTITKWQPQERTY
;
A
#
# COMPACT_ATOMS: atom_id res chain seq x y z
N MET A 1 -18.79 24.87 1.26
CA MET A 1 -19.56 23.63 1.49
C MET A 1 -19.92 23.48 2.97
N PRO A 2 -20.89 22.62 3.35
CA PRO A 2 -21.15 22.37 4.77
C PRO A 2 -19.90 21.77 5.43
N ALA A 3 -19.65 22.13 6.67
CA ALA A 3 -18.60 21.50 7.48
C ALA A 3 -19.08 20.12 7.94
N HIS A 4 -18.20 19.13 7.89
CA HIS A 4 -18.46 17.77 8.35
C HIS A 4 -17.72 17.50 9.67
N ASP A 5 -18.15 16.47 10.40
CA ASP A 5 -17.40 16.02 11.57
C ASP A 5 -16.11 15.32 11.15
N VAL A 6 -16.18 14.49 10.11
CA VAL A 6 -15.04 13.72 9.59
C VAL A 6 -14.95 13.86 8.07
N LEU A 7 -13.77 14.23 7.56
CA LEU A 7 -13.41 14.22 6.15
C LEU A 7 -12.50 13.02 5.89
N ILE A 8 -12.87 12.16 4.93
CA ILE A 8 -12.08 10.98 4.55
C ILE A 8 -11.52 11.16 3.15
N ILE A 9 -10.22 11.02 2.98
CA ILE A 9 -9.51 11.18 1.71
C ILE A 9 -9.08 9.79 1.20
N GLY A 10 -9.84 9.28 0.24
CA GLY A 10 -9.70 7.95 -0.32
C GLY A 10 -10.88 7.05 0.02
N ALA A 11 -11.53 6.46 -0.98
CA ALA A 11 -12.69 5.57 -0.84
C ALA A 11 -12.33 4.11 -1.16
N GLY A 12 -11.12 3.67 -0.82
CA GLY A 12 -10.74 2.26 -0.76
C GLY A 12 -11.33 1.57 0.48
N LEU A 13 -10.86 0.36 0.79
CA LEU A 13 -11.38 -0.41 1.93
C LEU A 13 -11.24 0.34 3.25
N ALA A 14 -10.07 0.93 3.54
CA ALA A 14 -9.85 1.69 4.77
C ALA A 14 -10.82 2.87 4.90
N GLY A 15 -10.95 3.67 3.82
CA GLY A 15 -11.83 4.85 3.84
C GLY A 15 -13.30 4.50 3.96
N GLN A 16 -13.79 3.48 3.25
CA GLN A 16 -15.18 3.03 3.37
C GLN A 16 -15.47 2.47 4.77
N ARG A 17 -14.54 1.69 5.31
CA ARG A 17 -14.70 1.12 6.66
C ARG A 17 -14.68 2.20 7.75
N ALA A 18 -13.81 3.23 7.58
CA ALA A 18 -13.77 4.41 8.45
C ALA A 18 -15.07 5.23 8.35
N ALA A 19 -15.61 5.43 7.14
CA ALA A 19 -16.85 6.16 6.93
C ALA A 19 -18.05 5.48 7.61
N LEU A 20 -18.15 4.16 7.45
CA LEU A 20 -19.21 3.37 8.12
C LEU A 20 -19.07 3.48 9.64
N ALA A 21 -17.87 3.30 10.19
CA ALA A 21 -17.63 3.37 11.62
C ALA A 21 -17.93 4.77 12.19
N ALA A 22 -17.52 5.83 11.50
CA ALA A 22 -17.81 7.20 11.92
C ALA A 22 -19.32 7.52 11.88
N ALA A 23 -20.02 7.06 10.83
CA ALA A 23 -21.46 7.24 10.71
C ALA A 23 -22.25 6.45 11.77
N ASP A 24 -21.80 5.23 12.13
CA ASP A 24 -22.39 4.43 13.22
C ASP A 24 -22.26 5.14 14.58
N HIS A 25 -21.23 5.99 14.76
CA HIS A 25 -21.03 6.85 15.94
C HIS A 25 -21.75 8.22 15.83
N GLY A 26 -22.59 8.40 14.80
CA GLY A 26 -23.42 9.58 14.63
C GLY A 26 -22.72 10.80 14.03
N ALA A 27 -21.50 10.66 13.50
CA ALA A 27 -20.76 11.72 12.84
C ALA A 27 -21.30 11.98 11.41
N THR A 28 -21.29 13.24 10.99
CA THR A 28 -21.44 13.60 9.57
C THR A 28 -20.11 13.42 8.86
N VAL A 29 -20.13 12.74 7.70
CA VAL A 29 -18.93 12.32 6.98
C VAL A 29 -18.93 12.85 5.55
N ALA A 30 -17.80 13.43 5.12
CA ALA A 30 -17.50 13.60 3.69
C ALA A 30 -16.44 12.58 3.28
N ILE A 31 -16.66 11.84 2.20
CA ILE A 31 -15.66 10.92 1.64
C ILE A 31 -15.31 11.34 0.21
N LEU A 32 -14.02 11.66 -0.02
CA LEU A 32 -13.49 12.10 -1.30
C LEU A 32 -12.67 10.99 -1.96
N SER A 33 -12.85 10.81 -3.26
CA SER A 33 -12.08 9.83 -4.03
C SER A 33 -11.72 10.34 -5.41
N LYS A 34 -10.47 10.19 -5.84
CA LYS A 34 -10.04 10.57 -7.19
C LYS A 34 -10.56 9.66 -8.30
N VAL A 35 -11.11 8.51 -7.92
CA VAL A 35 -11.79 7.57 -8.84
C VAL A 35 -13.11 7.14 -8.22
N HIS A 36 -13.99 6.53 -9.00
CA HIS A 36 -15.15 5.88 -8.43
C HIS A 36 -14.71 4.82 -7.39
N PRO A 37 -15.32 4.74 -6.19
CA PRO A 37 -14.85 3.92 -5.07
C PRO A 37 -14.55 2.46 -5.41
N VAL A 38 -15.39 1.80 -6.21
CA VAL A 38 -15.18 0.41 -6.63
C VAL A 38 -14.06 0.22 -7.67
N ARG A 39 -13.40 1.32 -8.08
CA ARG A 39 -12.19 1.33 -8.91
C ARG A 39 -10.92 1.53 -8.11
N SER A 40 -11.00 1.59 -6.77
CA SER A 40 -9.81 1.70 -5.92
C SER A 40 -8.90 0.48 -6.10
N HIS A 41 -7.61 0.65 -5.77
CA HIS A 41 -6.64 -0.45 -5.89
C HIS A 41 -6.99 -1.67 -5.04
N SER A 42 -7.81 -1.52 -4.00
CA SER A 42 -8.33 -2.63 -3.19
C SER A 42 -9.00 -3.73 -4.03
N VAL A 43 -9.58 -3.39 -5.20
CA VAL A 43 -10.21 -4.34 -6.13
C VAL A 43 -9.23 -5.41 -6.63
N ALA A 44 -7.94 -5.08 -6.72
CA ALA A 44 -6.89 -5.98 -7.22
C ALA A 44 -6.40 -7.01 -6.18
N ALA A 45 -6.85 -6.92 -4.92
CA ALA A 45 -6.42 -7.83 -3.87
C ALA A 45 -7.09 -9.21 -4.02
N ALA A 46 -6.35 -10.17 -4.56
CA ALA A 46 -6.83 -11.51 -4.90
C ALA A 46 -6.66 -12.53 -3.77
N GLY A 47 -5.74 -12.28 -2.83
CA GLY A 47 -5.23 -13.28 -1.90
C GLY A 47 -6.24 -13.77 -0.87
N GLY A 48 -6.87 -12.91 -0.15
CA GLY A 48 -7.75 -13.21 0.97
C GLY A 48 -7.45 -12.36 2.19
N ILE A 49 -8.07 -12.68 3.31
CA ILE A 49 -7.95 -12.01 4.61
C ILE A 49 -7.68 -13.04 5.71
N ASN A 50 -6.70 -12.77 6.58
CA ASN A 50 -6.33 -13.66 7.67
C ASN A 50 -7.21 -13.45 8.91
N ALA A 51 -7.64 -14.55 9.54
CA ALA A 51 -8.25 -14.56 10.86
C ALA A 51 -8.12 -15.94 11.52
N ALA A 52 -7.98 -15.98 12.84
CA ALA A 52 -7.91 -17.23 13.61
C ALA A 52 -9.34 -17.64 14.06
N LEU A 53 -10.17 -18.13 13.09
CA LEU A 53 -11.54 -18.60 13.36
C LEU A 53 -11.64 -20.13 13.52
N ASN A 54 -10.63 -20.88 13.06
CA ASN A 54 -10.63 -22.32 13.22
C ASN A 54 -10.38 -22.68 14.70
N PRO A 55 -11.08 -23.69 15.26
CA PRO A 55 -10.92 -24.05 16.69
C PRO A 55 -9.51 -24.47 17.10
N GLU A 56 -8.68 -24.86 16.14
CA GLU A 56 -7.29 -25.28 16.37
C GLU A 56 -6.29 -24.13 16.19
N ASP A 57 -6.73 -22.94 15.79
CA ASP A 57 -5.92 -21.74 15.58
C ASP A 57 -6.23 -20.69 16.66
N THR A 58 -5.26 -19.83 16.96
CA THR A 58 -5.40 -18.77 17.96
C THR A 58 -4.91 -17.44 17.43
N TRP A 59 -5.45 -16.35 17.97
CA TRP A 59 -4.95 -15.01 17.61
C TRP A 59 -3.48 -14.82 17.99
N GLU A 60 -2.98 -15.50 19.04
CA GLU A 60 -1.55 -15.47 19.42
C GLU A 60 -0.69 -16.16 18.35
N SER A 61 -1.16 -17.27 17.77
CA SER A 61 -0.47 -17.92 16.66
C SER A 61 -0.42 -17.02 15.43
N HIS A 62 -1.52 -16.32 15.13
CA HIS A 62 -1.58 -15.34 14.05
C HIS A 62 -0.64 -14.14 14.32
N ALA A 63 -0.63 -13.62 15.54
CA ALA A 63 0.27 -12.54 15.96
C ALA A 63 1.74 -12.96 15.84
N TYR A 64 2.10 -14.16 16.32
CA TYR A 64 3.46 -14.67 16.22
C TYR A 64 3.94 -14.81 14.75
N ASP A 65 3.10 -15.38 13.88
CA ASP A 65 3.42 -15.47 12.44
C ASP A 65 3.62 -14.07 11.82
N THR A 66 2.81 -13.10 12.22
CA THR A 66 2.92 -11.70 11.76
C THR A 66 4.20 -11.06 12.25
N ILE A 67 4.54 -11.20 13.54
CA ILE A 67 5.78 -10.66 14.16
C ILE A 67 7.01 -11.30 13.52
N LYS A 68 7.02 -12.63 13.36
CA LYS A 68 8.10 -13.33 12.65
C LYS A 68 8.20 -12.87 11.19
N GLY A 69 7.05 -12.76 10.51
CA GLY A 69 6.96 -12.29 9.14
C GLY A 69 7.49 -10.87 8.96
N SER A 70 7.22 -9.97 9.93
CA SER A 70 7.68 -8.58 9.96
C SER A 70 9.18 -8.41 10.27
N ASP A 71 9.90 -9.50 10.44
CA ASP A 71 11.29 -9.55 10.90
C ASP A 71 11.53 -8.79 12.22
N TYR A 72 10.53 -8.90 13.12
CA TYR A 72 10.49 -8.31 14.45
C TYR A 72 10.56 -6.77 14.49
N LEU A 73 10.39 -6.09 13.36
CA LEU A 73 10.30 -4.63 13.31
C LEU A 73 8.87 -4.12 13.59
N GLY A 74 7.86 -4.97 13.42
CA GLY A 74 6.46 -4.57 13.69
C GLY A 74 6.17 -4.39 15.18
N ASP A 75 5.39 -3.37 15.53
CA ASP A 75 4.93 -3.08 16.89
C ASP A 75 3.94 -4.16 17.36
N GLN A 76 4.34 -4.87 18.41
CA GLN A 76 3.62 -6.06 18.83
C GLN A 76 2.24 -5.76 19.43
N ASP A 77 2.05 -4.65 20.10
CA ASP A 77 0.75 -4.20 20.60
C ASP A 77 -0.25 -3.94 19.47
N ALA A 78 0.18 -3.26 18.39
CA ALA A 78 -0.64 -3.05 17.21
C ALA A 78 -0.95 -4.37 16.48
N ILE A 79 0.03 -5.27 16.34
CA ILE A 79 -0.14 -6.61 15.77
C ILE A 79 -1.13 -7.44 16.61
N GLU A 80 -1.02 -7.41 17.94
CA GLU A 80 -1.94 -8.12 18.84
C GLU A 80 -3.37 -7.61 18.70
N ILE A 81 -3.57 -6.29 18.61
CA ILE A 81 -4.88 -5.68 18.36
C ILE A 81 -5.44 -6.20 17.02
N MET A 82 -4.68 -6.09 15.95
CA MET A 82 -5.11 -6.53 14.62
C MET A 82 -5.52 -8.02 14.62
N CYS A 83 -4.69 -8.88 15.18
CA CYS A 83 -4.94 -10.33 15.15
C CYS A 83 -6.08 -10.75 16.09
N ARG A 84 -6.28 -10.04 17.21
CA ARG A 84 -7.37 -10.30 18.16
C ARG A 84 -8.73 -9.88 17.60
N GLU A 85 -8.79 -8.76 16.87
CA GLU A 85 -10.02 -8.25 16.29
C GLU A 85 -10.37 -8.89 14.93
N ALA A 86 -9.41 -9.59 14.30
CA ALA A 86 -9.59 -10.23 12.99
C ALA A 86 -10.79 -11.20 12.89
N PRO A 87 -11.06 -12.09 13.87
CA PRO A 87 -12.22 -12.98 13.82
C PRO A 87 -13.55 -12.23 13.70
N ASP A 88 -13.74 -11.21 14.52
CA ASP A 88 -14.98 -10.42 14.55
C ASP A 88 -15.15 -9.64 13.25
N GLU A 89 -14.07 -9.09 12.68
CA GLU A 89 -14.13 -8.36 11.42
C GLU A 89 -14.49 -9.30 10.23
N VAL A 90 -13.93 -10.51 10.16
CA VAL A 90 -14.29 -11.48 9.11
C VAL A 90 -15.76 -11.94 9.24
N LEU A 91 -16.24 -12.17 10.45
CA LEU A 91 -17.64 -12.50 10.69
C LEU A 91 -18.56 -11.32 10.36
N HIS A 92 -18.17 -10.10 10.70
CA HIS A 92 -18.89 -8.89 10.30
C HIS A 92 -19.04 -8.80 8.78
N LEU A 93 -17.95 -8.98 8.04
CA LEU A 93 -17.97 -8.97 6.56
C LEU A 93 -18.91 -10.03 5.99
N GLU A 94 -18.92 -11.23 6.56
CA GLU A 94 -19.83 -12.29 6.15
C GLU A 94 -21.30 -11.91 6.42
N HIS A 95 -21.61 -11.36 7.59
CA HIS A 95 -22.96 -10.91 7.95
C HIS A 95 -23.48 -9.79 7.06
N ILE A 96 -22.62 -8.88 6.60
CA ILE A 96 -23.03 -7.79 5.70
C ILE A 96 -23.10 -8.19 4.22
N GLY A 97 -22.67 -9.43 3.88
CA GLY A 97 -22.91 -10.02 2.56
C GLY A 97 -21.69 -10.48 1.76
N VAL A 98 -20.47 -10.50 2.32
CA VAL A 98 -19.31 -11.06 1.64
C VAL A 98 -19.42 -12.58 1.56
N THR A 99 -19.46 -13.13 0.35
CA THR A 99 -19.67 -14.56 0.08
C THR A 99 -18.36 -15.33 0.09
N PHE A 100 -17.75 -15.49 1.27
CA PHE A 100 -16.53 -16.29 1.41
C PHE A 100 -16.70 -17.73 0.97
N HIS A 101 -15.59 -18.32 0.49
CA HIS A 101 -15.53 -19.74 0.16
C HIS A 101 -15.99 -20.61 1.33
N ARG A 102 -16.75 -21.69 1.04
CA ARG A 102 -17.23 -22.65 2.02
C ARG A 102 -16.51 -24.00 1.87
N SER A 103 -16.15 -24.58 3.02
CA SER A 103 -15.70 -25.97 3.08
C SER A 103 -16.84 -26.95 2.75
N PRO A 104 -16.55 -28.21 2.47
CA PRO A 104 -17.58 -29.22 2.27
C PRO A 104 -18.55 -29.40 3.47
N THR A 105 -18.14 -28.99 4.67
CA THR A 105 -18.96 -29.01 5.88
C THR A 105 -19.86 -27.79 6.05
N GLY A 106 -19.76 -26.80 5.14
CA GLY A 106 -20.52 -25.56 5.19
C GLY A 106 -19.85 -24.42 6.00
N ASN A 107 -18.77 -24.69 6.70
CA ASN A 107 -17.98 -23.66 7.41
C ASN A 107 -17.20 -22.78 6.42
N LEU A 108 -16.76 -21.61 6.89
CA LEU A 108 -15.85 -20.76 6.11
C LEU A 108 -14.57 -21.53 5.77
N GLY A 109 -14.21 -21.56 4.49
CA GLY A 109 -13.05 -22.28 3.99
C GLY A 109 -11.80 -21.41 3.97
N THR A 110 -10.65 -22.00 4.28
CA THR A 110 -9.35 -21.34 4.29
C THR A 110 -8.40 -21.91 3.26
N ARG A 111 -7.36 -21.16 2.93
CA ARG A 111 -6.21 -21.63 2.15
C ARG A 111 -4.89 -21.23 2.82
N ALA A 112 -3.82 -21.96 2.48
CA ALA A 112 -2.48 -21.68 2.97
C ALA A 112 -1.87 -20.47 2.27
N PHE A 113 -1.07 -19.72 3.03
CA PHE A 113 -0.28 -18.58 2.53
C PHE A 113 1.15 -18.65 3.07
N GLY A 114 2.09 -18.03 2.34
CA GLY A 114 3.51 -18.02 2.68
C GLY A 114 3.78 -17.36 4.01
N GLY A 115 4.69 -17.94 4.80
CA GLY A 115 5.08 -17.46 6.12
C GLY A 115 4.11 -17.81 7.25
N ALA A 116 2.88 -18.24 6.96
CA ALA A 116 1.93 -18.66 7.97
C ALA A 116 2.17 -20.09 8.47
N SER A 117 1.96 -20.33 9.77
CA SER A 117 2.05 -21.67 10.38
C SER A 117 0.79 -22.49 10.13
N THR A 118 -0.37 -21.83 9.97
CA THR A 118 -1.69 -22.43 9.82
C THR A 118 -2.43 -21.82 8.64
N ALA A 119 -3.28 -22.61 7.95
CA ALA A 119 -4.15 -22.11 6.89
C ALA A 119 -5.30 -21.29 7.50
N ARG A 120 -5.13 -19.98 7.57
CA ARG A 120 -6.11 -19.03 8.16
C ARG A 120 -6.61 -17.96 7.22
N THR A 121 -6.30 -18.07 5.92
CA THR A 121 -6.69 -17.06 4.93
C THR A 121 -8.07 -17.39 4.35
N TYR A 122 -9.07 -16.59 4.73
CA TYR A 122 -10.43 -16.63 4.18
C TYR A 122 -10.45 -15.88 2.85
N TYR A 123 -11.22 -16.38 1.86
CA TYR A 123 -11.14 -15.85 0.50
C TYR A 123 -12.44 -16.01 -0.29
N VAL A 124 -12.57 -15.18 -1.33
CA VAL A 124 -13.62 -15.30 -2.36
C VAL A 124 -12.88 -15.57 -3.68
N ALA A 125 -12.71 -16.84 -4.04
CA ALA A 125 -11.88 -17.26 -5.18
C ALA A 125 -10.56 -16.49 -5.24
N ASP A 126 -10.28 -15.75 -6.32
CA ASP A 126 -9.15 -14.82 -6.49
C ASP A 126 -9.59 -13.35 -6.67
N ILE A 127 -10.76 -13.00 -6.09
CA ILE A 127 -11.37 -11.66 -6.15
C ILE A 127 -11.77 -11.13 -4.76
N THR A 128 -11.07 -11.51 -3.71
CA THR A 128 -11.49 -11.21 -2.31
C THR A 128 -11.63 -9.72 -2.05
N GLY A 129 -10.65 -8.92 -2.48
CA GLY A 129 -10.68 -7.46 -2.30
C GLY A 129 -11.85 -6.82 -3.04
N GLN A 130 -12.14 -7.27 -4.26
CA GLN A 130 -13.30 -6.81 -5.03
C GLN A 130 -14.60 -7.12 -4.30
N ALA A 131 -14.76 -8.35 -3.79
CA ALA A 131 -15.97 -8.76 -3.09
C ALA A 131 -16.22 -7.93 -1.82
N ILE A 132 -15.18 -7.70 -1.01
CA ILE A 132 -15.28 -6.86 0.20
C ILE A 132 -15.58 -5.40 -0.17
N LEU A 133 -14.87 -4.85 -1.16
CA LEU A 133 -15.01 -3.46 -1.57
C LEU A 133 -16.45 -3.14 -2.05
N HIS A 134 -17.03 -4.03 -2.85
CA HIS A 134 -18.40 -3.85 -3.36
C HIS A 134 -19.43 -3.92 -2.22
N VAL A 135 -19.27 -4.87 -1.30
CA VAL A 135 -20.18 -5.00 -0.15
C VAL A 135 -20.10 -3.77 0.76
N LEU A 136 -18.89 -3.27 1.07
CA LEU A 136 -18.77 -2.05 1.87
C LEU A 136 -19.36 -0.83 1.15
N TYR A 137 -19.19 -0.73 -0.18
CA TYR A 137 -19.80 0.34 -0.95
C TYR A 137 -21.34 0.27 -0.91
N GLU A 138 -21.93 -0.92 -0.99
CA GLU A 138 -23.37 -1.13 -0.82
C GLU A 138 -23.84 -0.74 0.58
N GLN A 139 -23.07 -1.07 1.63
CA GLN A 139 -23.39 -0.62 2.98
C GLN A 139 -23.35 0.91 3.08
N LEU A 140 -22.36 1.57 2.47
CA LEU A 140 -22.24 3.02 2.48
C LEU A 140 -23.45 3.73 1.87
N MET A 141 -24.14 3.10 0.89
CA MET A 141 -25.37 3.63 0.30
C MET A 141 -26.52 3.78 1.31
N LYS A 142 -26.51 3.01 2.40
CA LYS A 142 -27.55 3.09 3.44
C LYS A 142 -27.42 4.35 4.30
N TYR A 143 -26.23 4.96 4.33
CA TYR A 143 -25.91 6.15 5.12
C TYR A 143 -26.00 7.46 4.32
N HIS A 144 -26.82 7.51 3.26
CA HIS A 144 -26.94 8.65 2.36
C HIS A 144 -27.39 9.97 3.03
N GLU A 145 -27.93 9.92 4.24
CA GLU A 145 -28.30 11.10 5.03
C GLU A 145 -27.13 11.67 5.86
N THR A 146 -26.10 10.86 6.14
CA THR A 146 -24.99 11.21 7.02
C THR A 146 -23.63 11.16 6.35
N VAL A 147 -23.53 10.50 5.18
CA VAL A 147 -22.29 10.36 4.40
C VAL A 147 -22.45 11.00 3.02
N ASP A 148 -21.81 12.14 2.84
CA ASP A 148 -21.68 12.79 1.54
C ASP A 148 -20.50 12.21 0.75
N ARG A 149 -20.75 11.78 -0.49
CA ARG A 149 -19.76 11.14 -1.36
C ARG A 149 -19.35 12.06 -2.50
N PHE A 150 -18.04 12.29 -2.61
CA PHE A 150 -17.43 13.13 -3.63
C PHE A 150 -16.51 12.26 -4.49
N GLU A 151 -17.06 11.71 -5.58
CA GLU A 151 -16.37 10.84 -6.53
C GLU A 151 -15.73 11.67 -7.64
N GLU A 152 -14.53 11.29 -8.09
CA GLU A 152 -13.71 12.05 -9.05
C GLU A 152 -13.29 13.45 -8.54
N TRP A 153 -12.92 13.48 -7.26
CA TRP A 153 -12.31 14.63 -6.59
C TRP A 153 -10.88 14.31 -6.16
N PHE A 154 -9.95 15.15 -6.57
CA PHE A 154 -8.53 15.02 -6.28
C PHE A 154 -8.14 16.03 -5.20
N VAL A 155 -7.72 15.55 -4.03
CA VAL A 155 -7.25 16.41 -2.94
C VAL A 155 -5.87 16.94 -3.29
N THR A 156 -5.73 18.27 -3.26
CA THR A 156 -4.50 18.98 -3.62
C THR A 156 -3.67 19.37 -2.40
N SER A 157 -4.29 19.68 -1.26
CA SER A 157 -3.59 19.98 -0.01
C SER A 157 -4.45 19.75 1.22
N LEU A 158 -3.77 19.49 2.35
CA LEU A 158 -4.36 19.53 3.69
C LEU A 158 -4.32 20.96 4.22
N LEU A 159 -5.26 21.28 5.11
CA LEU A 159 -5.39 22.59 5.73
C LEU A 159 -5.11 22.50 7.22
N LEU A 160 -4.11 23.23 7.67
CA LEU A 160 -3.83 23.43 9.09
C LEU A 160 -4.30 24.83 9.50
N ASP A 161 -4.88 24.94 10.69
CA ASP A 161 -5.18 26.24 11.31
C ASP A 161 -3.93 26.88 11.94
N ASP A 162 -4.11 28.01 12.59
CA ASP A 162 -3.02 28.77 13.23
C ASP A 162 -2.41 28.03 14.44
N GLU A 163 -3.13 27.09 15.03
CA GLU A 163 -2.68 26.19 16.10
C GLU A 163 -1.95 24.94 15.58
N GLY A 164 -1.95 24.72 14.25
CA GLY A 164 -1.36 23.57 13.59
C GLY A 164 -2.26 22.34 13.60
N GLU A 165 -3.54 22.49 13.88
CA GLU A 165 -4.54 21.41 13.80
C GLU A 165 -5.03 21.23 12.36
N CYS A 166 -5.18 19.98 11.91
CA CYS A 166 -5.73 19.68 10.58
C CYS A 166 -7.26 19.84 10.61
N VAL A 167 -7.78 20.79 9.85
CA VAL A 167 -9.19 21.20 9.86
C VAL A 167 -9.87 21.08 8.50
N GLY A 168 -9.25 20.41 7.54
CA GLY A 168 -9.83 20.19 6.23
C GLY A 168 -8.84 19.96 5.11
N ALA A 169 -9.31 20.12 3.88
CA ALA A 169 -8.51 19.98 2.66
C ALA A 169 -9.05 20.88 1.54
N VAL A 170 -8.18 21.18 0.56
CA VAL A 170 -8.58 21.67 -0.75
C VAL A 170 -8.65 20.49 -1.71
N ALA A 171 -9.69 20.44 -2.53
CA ALA A 171 -9.83 19.42 -3.54
C ALA A 171 -10.28 19.99 -4.88
N ARG A 172 -9.81 19.36 -5.96
CA ARG A 172 -10.16 19.69 -7.34
C ARG A 172 -11.21 18.71 -7.85
N GLU A 173 -12.36 19.22 -8.31
CA GLU A 173 -13.29 18.41 -9.10
C GLU A 173 -12.65 18.08 -10.44
N ILE A 174 -12.42 16.78 -10.72
CA ILE A 174 -11.72 16.34 -11.94
C ILE A 174 -12.53 16.68 -13.19
N ARG A 175 -13.85 16.60 -13.09
CA ARG A 175 -14.78 16.86 -14.19
C ARG A 175 -14.72 18.30 -14.69
N THR A 176 -14.67 19.28 -13.81
CA THR A 176 -14.75 20.71 -14.18
C THR A 176 -13.42 21.45 -14.04
N GLY A 177 -12.55 20.94 -13.20
CA GLY A 177 -11.30 21.60 -12.82
C GLY A 177 -11.46 22.65 -11.70
N ALA A 178 -12.64 22.81 -11.12
CA ALA A 178 -12.87 23.73 -10.01
C ALA A 178 -12.20 23.23 -8.72
N LEU A 179 -11.64 24.18 -7.95
CA LEU A 179 -11.14 23.93 -6.60
C LEU A 179 -12.21 24.28 -5.57
N GLU A 180 -12.34 23.42 -4.56
CA GLU A 180 -13.26 23.64 -3.45
C GLU A 180 -12.62 23.32 -2.11
N LEU A 181 -13.14 23.99 -1.07
CA LEU A 181 -12.73 23.82 0.32
C LEU A 181 -13.64 22.81 1.01
N PHE A 182 -13.05 21.83 1.67
CA PHE A 182 -13.71 20.87 2.52
C PHE A 182 -13.24 21.07 3.97
N SER A 183 -14.10 21.64 4.81
CA SER A 183 -13.81 21.83 6.24
C SER A 183 -14.34 20.66 7.04
N ALA A 184 -13.56 20.19 8.01
CA ALA A 184 -13.96 19.11 8.92
C ALA A 184 -13.25 19.25 10.26
N LYS A 185 -13.83 18.67 11.32
CA LYS A 185 -13.21 18.62 12.65
C LYS A 185 -12.05 17.64 12.71
N ASN A 186 -12.09 16.59 11.88
CA ASN A 186 -11.01 15.61 11.73
C ASN A 186 -10.88 15.17 10.27
N VAL A 187 -9.66 14.85 9.86
CA VAL A 187 -9.33 14.38 8.50
C VAL A 187 -8.67 13.01 8.60
N ILE A 188 -9.18 12.02 7.85
CA ILE A 188 -8.61 10.67 7.76
C ILE A 188 -8.04 10.45 6.37
N LEU A 189 -6.73 10.22 6.28
CA LEU A 189 -6.08 9.78 5.05
C LEU A 189 -6.28 8.28 4.86
N ALA A 190 -6.85 7.88 3.71
CA ALA A 190 -7.08 6.49 3.31
C ALA A 190 -6.75 6.30 1.81
N SER A 191 -5.75 7.04 1.30
CA SER A 191 -5.45 7.20 -0.11
C SER A 191 -4.61 6.06 -0.72
N GLY A 192 -4.20 5.07 0.08
CA GLY A 192 -3.34 3.96 -0.36
C GLY A 192 -1.87 4.32 -0.48
N GLY A 193 -1.09 3.44 -1.10
CA GLY A 193 0.37 3.52 -1.19
C GLY A 193 0.90 4.34 -2.38
N ALA A 194 2.21 4.22 -2.62
CA ALA A 194 2.97 4.95 -3.63
C ALA A 194 3.68 4.03 -4.64
N GLY A 195 3.07 2.88 -4.99
CA GLY A 195 3.71 1.87 -5.84
C GLY A 195 4.07 2.37 -7.25
N GLN A 196 3.44 3.42 -7.75
CA GLN A 196 3.78 4.02 -9.05
C GLN A 196 5.15 4.74 -9.05
N CYS A 197 5.81 4.87 -7.89
CA CYS A 197 7.22 5.26 -7.82
C CYS A 197 8.17 4.20 -8.41
N TYR A 198 7.70 2.98 -8.69
CA TYR A 198 8.49 1.84 -9.18
C TYR A 198 7.95 1.30 -10.52
N ARG A 199 8.82 0.66 -11.30
CA ARG A 199 8.45 -0.12 -12.49
C ARG A 199 9.35 -1.34 -12.63
N PRO A 200 8.80 -2.59 -12.65
CA PRO A 200 7.37 -2.92 -12.61
C PRO A 200 6.74 -2.78 -11.22
N THR A 201 5.43 -2.60 -11.21
CA THR A 201 4.62 -2.58 -9.98
C THR A 201 3.28 -3.29 -10.20
N THR A 202 2.76 -3.95 -9.17
CA THR A 202 1.41 -4.52 -9.18
C THR A 202 0.33 -3.48 -8.92
N ASN A 203 0.73 -2.27 -8.54
CA ASN A 203 -0.18 -1.22 -8.10
C ASN A 203 -0.86 -0.51 -9.27
N GLY A 204 -2.15 -0.22 -9.11
CA GLY A 204 -2.90 0.57 -10.06
C GLY A 204 -2.30 1.96 -10.27
N LEU A 205 -2.58 2.57 -11.44
CA LEU A 205 -2.06 3.89 -11.83
C LEU A 205 -2.37 5.01 -10.83
N ILE A 206 -3.36 4.79 -9.97
CA ILE A 206 -3.81 5.73 -8.94
C ILE A 206 -2.96 5.71 -7.66
N CYS A 207 -2.05 4.73 -7.49
CA CYS A 207 -1.22 4.58 -6.29
C CYS A 207 0.03 5.46 -6.38
N THR A 208 -0.14 6.74 -6.27
CA THR A 208 0.87 7.79 -6.50
C THR A 208 1.38 8.47 -5.22
N GLY A 209 0.99 7.96 -4.04
CA GLY A 209 1.50 8.44 -2.75
C GLY A 209 0.92 9.78 -2.29
N ASP A 210 -0.25 10.17 -2.81
CA ASP A 210 -0.82 11.50 -2.60
C ASP A 210 -0.96 11.85 -1.11
N GLY A 211 -1.62 10.99 -0.32
CA GLY A 211 -1.81 11.24 1.12
C GLY A 211 -0.53 11.15 1.93
N ILE A 212 0.41 10.24 1.56
CA ILE A 212 1.72 10.14 2.21
C ILE A 212 2.46 11.48 2.05
N ALA A 213 2.55 11.99 0.80
CA ALA A 213 3.23 13.23 0.52
C ALA A 213 2.53 14.46 1.12
N GLN A 214 1.19 14.48 1.12
CA GLN A 214 0.43 15.58 1.74
C GLN A 214 0.66 15.63 3.25
N ALA A 215 0.64 14.49 3.95
CA ALA A 215 0.99 14.41 5.36
C ALA A 215 2.43 14.87 5.63
N TYR A 216 3.37 14.42 4.81
CA TYR A 216 4.78 14.81 4.89
C TYR A 216 4.98 16.33 4.71
N ARG A 217 4.27 16.94 3.75
CA ARG A 217 4.34 18.39 3.46
C ARG A 217 3.81 19.26 4.60
N VAL A 218 2.85 18.76 5.38
CA VAL A 218 2.33 19.47 6.56
C VAL A 218 3.11 19.16 7.85
N GLY A 219 4.19 18.37 7.76
CA GLY A 219 5.09 18.08 8.87
C GLY A 219 4.77 16.79 9.64
N ALA A 220 3.82 15.96 9.21
CA ALA A 220 3.62 14.65 9.81
C ALA A 220 4.82 13.74 9.49
N PRO A 221 5.38 13.01 10.47
CA PRO A 221 6.47 12.08 10.23
C PRO A 221 5.99 10.89 9.41
N LEU A 222 6.84 10.45 8.47
CA LEU A 222 6.72 9.18 7.75
C LEU A 222 7.61 8.15 8.45
N MET A 223 7.10 6.95 8.70
CA MET A 223 7.81 5.88 9.41
C MET A 223 8.11 4.71 8.48
N ASP A 224 9.34 4.16 8.57
CA ASP A 224 9.81 2.95 7.89
C ASP A 224 9.61 2.96 6.35
N MET A 225 9.81 4.10 5.70
CA MET A 225 9.60 4.27 4.26
C MET A 225 10.51 3.38 3.39
N GLU A 226 11.64 2.91 3.91
CA GLU A 226 12.53 1.95 3.24
C GLU A 226 11.93 0.55 3.11
N MET A 227 10.90 0.24 3.89
CA MET A 227 10.26 -1.07 3.90
C MET A 227 9.24 -1.19 2.77
N VAL A 228 9.75 -1.59 1.60
CA VAL A 228 8.97 -1.76 0.36
C VAL A 228 9.00 -3.23 -0.05
N GLN A 229 7.83 -3.88 0.01
CA GLN A 229 7.68 -5.30 -0.32
C GLN A 229 7.62 -5.52 -1.83
N TYR A 230 8.40 -6.46 -2.31
CA TYR A 230 8.30 -7.02 -3.65
C TYR A 230 7.44 -8.28 -3.63
N HIS A 231 6.54 -8.40 -4.60
CA HIS A 231 5.82 -9.65 -4.81
C HIS A 231 6.62 -10.53 -5.75
N PRO A 232 6.88 -11.80 -5.39
CA PRO A 232 7.68 -12.69 -6.24
C PRO A 232 7.05 -12.90 -7.61
N THR A 233 5.75 -13.12 -7.67
CA THR A 233 5.07 -13.53 -8.89
C THR A 233 4.28 -12.38 -9.50
N THR A 234 4.95 -11.54 -10.31
CA THR A 234 4.32 -10.55 -11.19
C THR A 234 4.62 -10.90 -12.64
N LEU A 235 3.71 -10.60 -13.58
CA LEU A 235 3.99 -10.78 -15.00
C LEU A 235 5.24 -9.98 -15.39
N ALA A 236 6.19 -10.61 -16.04
CA ALA A 236 7.48 -10.01 -16.35
C ALA A 236 7.37 -8.75 -17.22
N GLU A 237 6.42 -8.70 -18.15
CA GLU A 237 6.28 -7.61 -19.12
C GLU A 237 5.61 -6.36 -18.56
N ASN A 238 4.62 -6.50 -17.68
CA ASN A 238 3.72 -5.40 -17.31
C ASN A 238 3.47 -5.24 -15.80
N GLY A 239 3.96 -6.18 -14.98
CA GLY A 239 3.83 -6.14 -13.53
C GLY A 239 2.48 -6.59 -12.96
N PHE A 240 1.56 -7.14 -13.77
CA PHE A 240 0.29 -7.67 -13.25
C PHE A 240 0.54 -8.76 -12.22
N LEU A 241 -0.23 -8.70 -11.12
CA LEU A 241 -0.10 -9.65 -10.02
C LEU A 241 -0.57 -11.05 -10.41
N ILE A 242 0.32 -12.03 -10.25
CA ILE A 242 -0.06 -13.43 -10.14
C ILE A 242 -0.12 -13.77 -8.66
N THR A 243 -1.33 -13.93 -8.14
CA THR A 243 -1.58 -14.06 -6.70
C THR A 243 -0.74 -15.17 -6.05
N GLU A 244 -0.31 -14.95 -4.82
CA GLU A 244 0.31 -15.97 -3.97
C GLU A 244 -0.56 -17.23 -3.83
N GLY A 245 -1.87 -17.11 -4.00
CA GLY A 245 -2.78 -18.24 -4.08
C GLY A 245 -2.37 -19.29 -5.12
N ALA A 246 -1.71 -18.91 -6.22
CA ALA A 246 -1.19 -19.85 -7.21
C ALA A 246 -0.13 -20.79 -6.60
N ARG A 247 0.81 -20.24 -5.80
CA ARG A 247 1.81 -21.03 -5.07
C ARG A 247 1.15 -21.85 -3.96
N GLY A 248 0.14 -21.30 -3.29
CA GLY A 248 -0.68 -22.02 -2.31
C GLY A 248 -1.45 -23.21 -2.90
N GLU A 249 -1.84 -23.16 -4.17
CA GLU A 249 -2.47 -24.25 -4.90
C GLU A 249 -1.45 -25.25 -5.46
N GLY A 250 -0.14 -24.97 -5.39
CA GLY A 250 0.93 -25.88 -5.77
C GLY A 250 1.75 -25.46 -7.00
N ALA A 251 1.68 -24.22 -7.45
CA ALA A 251 2.57 -23.72 -8.50
C ALA A 251 4.02 -23.70 -8.03
N GLN A 252 4.96 -24.03 -8.93
CA GLN A 252 6.39 -24.18 -8.67
C GLN A 252 7.19 -23.15 -9.47
N LEU A 253 8.36 -22.75 -8.95
CA LEU A 253 9.26 -21.77 -9.55
C LEU A 253 10.48 -22.47 -10.17
N PHE A 254 10.82 -22.10 -11.42
CA PHE A 254 11.95 -22.66 -12.15
C PHE A 254 12.81 -21.57 -12.81
N ASN A 255 14.13 -21.79 -12.83
CA ASN A 255 15.10 -20.97 -13.55
C ASN A 255 15.30 -21.47 -15.01
N SER A 256 16.27 -20.89 -15.75
CA SER A 256 16.57 -21.26 -17.14
C SER A 256 17.14 -22.68 -17.28
N ASP A 257 17.77 -23.21 -16.24
CA ASP A 257 18.35 -24.55 -16.23
C ASP A 257 17.29 -25.64 -15.96
N GLY A 258 16.07 -25.22 -15.62
CA GLY A 258 14.97 -26.09 -15.25
C GLY A 258 15.00 -26.54 -13.78
N ASP A 259 15.83 -25.90 -12.96
CA ASP A 259 15.93 -26.20 -11.54
C ASP A 259 14.80 -25.51 -10.75
N ARG A 260 14.19 -26.24 -9.84
CA ARG A 260 13.28 -25.71 -8.82
C ARG A 260 14.10 -25.06 -7.70
N PHE A 261 14.65 -23.88 -7.98
CA PHE A 261 15.67 -23.22 -7.18
C PHE A 261 15.27 -22.97 -5.72
N MET A 262 13.97 -22.85 -5.42
CA MET A 262 13.50 -22.65 -4.04
C MET A 262 13.83 -23.81 -3.10
N GLU A 263 14.10 -25.01 -3.61
CA GLU A 263 14.59 -26.14 -2.81
C GLU A 263 15.97 -25.87 -2.21
N THR A 264 16.78 -25.01 -2.84
CA THR A 264 18.09 -24.58 -2.34
C THR A 264 17.97 -23.43 -1.33
N TYR A 265 17.12 -22.43 -1.62
CA TYR A 265 17.04 -21.22 -0.82
C TYR A 265 16.14 -21.34 0.43
N ALA A 266 15.10 -22.16 0.39
CA ALA A 266 14.15 -22.35 1.48
C ALA A 266 13.63 -23.80 1.52
N PRO A 267 14.44 -24.79 1.88
CA PRO A 267 14.13 -26.21 1.72
C PRO A 267 12.90 -26.70 2.51
N ASN A 268 12.54 -26.00 3.60
CA ASN A 268 11.40 -26.40 4.44
C ASN A 268 10.05 -25.89 3.94
N LYS A 269 10.00 -24.70 3.32
CA LYS A 269 8.77 -24.04 2.88
C LYS A 269 8.69 -23.86 1.36
N VAL A 270 9.79 -23.96 0.68
CA VAL A 270 9.95 -23.84 -0.79
C VAL A 270 9.25 -22.57 -1.28
N GLU A 271 8.31 -22.65 -2.22
CA GLU A 271 7.55 -21.51 -2.75
C GLU A 271 6.64 -20.82 -1.73
N LEU A 272 6.40 -21.43 -0.56
CA LEU A 272 5.63 -20.85 0.54
C LEU A 272 6.51 -20.24 1.65
N ALA A 273 7.79 -19.99 1.37
CA ALA A 273 8.61 -19.11 2.19
C ALA A 273 8.06 -17.67 2.14
N SER A 274 8.52 -16.81 3.05
CA SER A 274 8.07 -15.42 3.07
C SER A 274 8.47 -14.67 1.78
N ARG A 275 7.71 -13.63 1.41
CA ARG A 275 7.87 -12.92 0.13
C ARG A 275 9.25 -12.35 -0.08
N ASP A 276 9.84 -11.78 0.98
CA ASP A 276 11.20 -11.24 0.95
C ASP A 276 12.25 -12.31 0.62
N VAL A 277 12.10 -13.52 1.16
CA VAL A 277 12.99 -14.66 0.86
C VAL A 277 12.83 -15.12 -0.59
N VAL A 278 11.57 -15.31 -1.05
CA VAL A 278 11.33 -15.76 -2.42
C VAL A 278 11.79 -14.72 -3.45
N SER A 279 11.48 -13.42 -3.24
CA SER A 279 11.90 -12.35 -4.16
C SER A 279 13.42 -12.19 -4.21
N ARG A 280 14.14 -12.38 -3.08
CA ARG A 280 15.61 -12.39 -3.08
C ARG A 280 16.17 -13.60 -3.85
N ALA A 281 15.61 -14.79 -3.65
CA ALA A 281 16.01 -15.97 -4.39
C ALA A 281 15.83 -15.77 -5.91
N GLU A 282 14.67 -15.29 -6.33
CA GLU A 282 14.37 -14.96 -7.73
C GLU A 282 15.33 -13.92 -8.31
N GLN A 283 15.59 -12.84 -7.58
CA GLN A 283 16.52 -11.81 -8.03
C GLN A 283 17.96 -12.31 -8.08
N THR A 284 18.34 -13.23 -7.20
CA THR A 284 19.66 -13.89 -7.26
C THR A 284 19.79 -14.73 -8.53
N GLU A 285 18.78 -15.56 -8.84
CA GLU A 285 18.79 -16.38 -10.08
C GLU A 285 18.92 -15.49 -11.33
N ILE A 286 18.19 -14.36 -11.37
CA ILE A 286 18.28 -13.38 -12.46
C ILE A 286 19.67 -12.75 -12.53
N ASN A 287 20.22 -12.30 -11.41
CA ASN A 287 21.52 -11.62 -11.35
C ASN A 287 22.68 -12.53 -11.72
N GLU A 288 22.57 -13.84 -11.42
CA GLU A 288 23.57 -14.86 -11.75
C GLU A 288 23.41 -15.41 -13.19
N GLY A 289 22.49 -14.85 -13.99
CA GLY A 289 22.31 -15.20 -15.40
C GLY A 289 21.48 -16.45 -15.64
N ARG A 290 20.77 -16.95 -14.64
CA ARG A 290 19.83 -18.08 -14.76
C ARG A 290 18.38 -17.63 -14.98
N GLY A 291 18.19 -16.37 -15.39
CA GLY A 291 16.90 -15.85 -15.79
C GLY A 291 16.44 -16.35 -17.16
N VAL A 292 15.14 -16.23 -17.45
CA VAL A 292 14.50 -16.58 -18.71
C VAL A 292 13.98 -15.34 -19.43
N GLY A 293 13.55 -15.50 -20.68
CA GLY A 293 13.05 -14.44 -21.52
C GLY A 293 14.13 -13.72 -22.33
N PRO A 294 13.75 -12.79 -23.22
CA PRO A 294 14.67 -12.15 -24.15
C PRO A 294 15.79 -11.35 -23.49
N ASP A 295 15.51 -10.80 -22.31
CA ASP A 295 16.43 -9.97 -21.53
C ASP A 295 17.01 -10.70 -20.30
N GLY A 296 16.65 -11.99 -20.10
CA GLY A 296 17.07 -12.78 -18.94
C GLY A 296 16.51 -12.30 -17.60
N GLN A 297 15.47 -11.45 -17.61
CA GLN A 297 14.92 -10.81 -16.41
C GLN A 297 13.66 -11.53 -15.86
N GLY A 298 13.31 -12.69 -16.39
CA GLY A 298 12.17 -13.49 -15.94
C GLY A 298 12.57 -14.82 -15.32
N LEU A 299 11.58 -15.51 -14.75
CA LEU A 299 11.62 -16.88 -14.25
C LEU A 299 10.31 -17.58 -14.64
N TRP A 300 10.25 -18.89 -14.55
CA TRP A 300 9.04 -19.64 -14.85
C TRP A 300 8.22 -19.94 -13.60
N LEU A 301 6.92 -19.62 -13.64
CA LEU A 301 5.92 -20.14 -12.70
C LEU A 301 5.11 -21.22 -13.40
N ASP A 302 5.16 -22.43 -12.89
CA ASP A 302 4.48 -23.61 -13.44
C ASP A 302 3.37 -24.11 -12.51
N ILE A 303 2.11 -24.02 -12.97
CA ILE A 303 0.93 -24.56 -12.29
C ILE A 303 0.34 -25.79 -13.02
N THR A 304 0.97 -26.27 -14.08
CA THR A 304 0.43 -27.34 -14.93
C THR A 304 0.23 -28.68 -14.21
N LYS A 305 0.94 -28.90 -13.09
CA LYS A 305 0.78 -30.07 -12.23
C LYS A 305 -0.50 -30.03 -11.37
N VAL A 306 -1.11 -28.87 -11.18
CA VAL A 306 -2.39 -28.75 -10.47
C VAL A 306 -3.52 -29.14 -11.41
N PRO A 307 -4.50 -29.97 -10.95
CA PRO A 307 -5.61 -30.39 -11.81
C PRO A 307 -6.33 -29.17 -12.41
N ARG A 308 -6.50 -29.14 -13.74
CA ARG A 308 -7.09 -28.03 -14.49
C ARG A 308 -8.41 -27.53 -13.90
N LYS A 309 -9.27 -28.45 -13.43
CA LYS A 309 -10.53 -28.11 -12.79
C LYS A 309 -10.30 -27.26 -11.54
N ARG A 310 -9.34 -27.65 -10.69
CA ARG A 310 -8.98 -26.92 -9.47
C ARG A 310 -8.43 -25.53 -9.79
N THR A 311 -7.56 -25.41 -10.79
CA THR A 311 -7.01 -24.13 -11.23
C THR A 311 -8.12 -23.18 -11.70
N LEU A 312 -9.07 -23.68 -12.51
CA LEU A 312 -10.20 -22.88 -13.01
C LEU A 312 -11.21 -22.47 -11.91
N GLU A 313 -11.31 -23.24 -10.82
CA GLU A 313 -12.18 -22.92 -9.68
C GLU A 313 -11.53 -21.92 -8.73
N ALA A 314 -10.23 -22.08 -8.43
CA ALA A 314 -9.51 -21.31 -7.41
C ALA A 314 -8.84 -20.04 -7.94
N LEU A 315 -8.48 -20.00 -9.23
CA LEU A 315 -7.59 -18.99 -9.86
C LEU A 315 -8.13 -18.53 -11.23
N ARG A 316 -9.42 -18.31 -11.32
CA ARG A 316 -10.11 -17.96 -12.56
C ARG A 316 -9.58 -16.70 -13.20
N GLU A 317 -9.40 -15.65 -12.39
CA GLU A 317 -8.89 -14.36 -12.90
C GLU A 317 -7.42 -14.47 -13.30
N ILE A 318 -6.61 -15.27 -12.60
CA ILE A 318 -5.22 -15.52 -13.00
C ILE A 318 -5.13 -16.24 -14.34
N VAL A 319 -6.03 -17.19 -14.62
CA VAL A 319 -6.13 -17.82 -15.95
C VAL A 319 -6.47 -16.79 -17.04
N ASN A 320 -7.39 -15.86 -16.75
CA ASN A 320 -7.72 -14.76 -17.66
C ASN A 320 -6.55 -13.81 -17.86
N ILE A 321 -5.86 -13.39 -16.76
CA ILE A 321 -4.67 -12.54 -16.82
C ILE A 321 -3.58 -13.19 -17.69
N GLY A 322 -3.28 -14.47 -17.49
CA GLY A 322 -2.29 -15.20 -18.30
C GLY A 322 -2.63 -15.16 -19.78
N ARG A 323 -3.88 -15.45 -20.13
CA ARG A 323 -4.35 -15.45 -21.52
C ARG A 323 -4.39 -14.05 -22.15
N ASP A 324 -4.95 -13.08 -21.43
CA ASP A 324 -5.29 -11.77 -22.03
C ASP A 324 -4.06 -10.82 -22.07
N PHE A 325 -3.09 -10.99 -21.14
CA PHE A 325 -1.92 -10.12 -21.03
C PHE A 325 -0.57 -10.79 -21.32
N ALA A 326 -0.48 -12.11 -21.26
CA ALA A 326 0.73 -12.85 -21.60
C ALA A 326 0.54 -13.81 -22.80
N GLY A 327 -0.70 -14.01 -23.28
CA GLY A 327 -1.01 -14.94 -24.35
C GLY A 327 -0.83 -16.42 -23.95
N VAL A 328 -0.81 -16.74 -22.64
CA VAL A 328 -0.47 -18.04 -22.07
C VAL A 328 -1.68 -18.68 -21.41
N ASP A 329 -2.00 -19.95 -21.74
CA ASP A 329 -2.91 -20.78 -20.94
C ASP A 329 -2.11 -21.46 -19.82
N ILE A 330 -2.11 -20.83 -18.64
CA ILE A 330 -1.34 -21.31 -17.47
C ILE A 330 -1.73 -22.72 -17.01
N THR A 331 -2.88 -23.25 -17.45
CA THR A 331 -3.28 -24.64 -17.18
C THR A 331 -2.54 -25.67 -18.05
N ARG A 332 -1.75 -25.22 -19.03
CA ARG A 332 -1.07 -26.05 -20.04
C ARG A 332 0.42 -25.78 -20.16
N GLU A 333 0.86 -24.56 -19.83
CA GLU A 333 2.25 -24.13 -19.97
C GLU A 333 2.63 -23.13 -18.87
N PRO A 334 3.93 -23.05 -18.48
CA PRO A 334 4.42 -22.08 -17.51
C PRO A 334 4.27 -20.65 -18.00
N ILE A 335 4.15 -19.72 -17.06
CA ILE A 335 4.09 -18.28 -17.33
C ILE A 335 5.34 -17.57 -16.82
N MET A 336 5.85 -16.60 -17.58
CA MET A 336 7.02 -15.82 -17.21
C MET A 336 6.68 -14.75 -16.16
N ILE A 337 7.38 -14.79 -15.04
CA ILE A 337 7.21 -13.87 -13.92
C ILE A 337 8.54 -13.25 -13.52
N ARG A 338 8.49 -12.22 -12.69
CA ARG A 338 9.63 -11.60 -12.02
C ARG A 338 9.20 -10.91 -10.72
N PRO A 339 10.14 -10.59 -9.79
CA PRO A 339 9.81 -9.73 -8.67
C PRO A 339 9.34 -8.36 -9.12
N GLY A 340 8.24 -7.87 -8.55
CA GLY A 340 7.73 -6.52 -8.81
C GLY A 340 7.31 -5.82 -7.52
N GLN A 341 7.45 -4.49 -7.47
CA GLN A 341 6.98 -3.72 -6.32
C GLN A 341 5.48 -4.00 -6.07
N HIS A 342 5.10 -4.18 -4.80
CA HIS A 342 3.76 -4.63 -4.46
C HIS A 342 3.09 -3.87 -3.33
N TYR A 343 3.80 -3.57 -2.24
CA TYR A 343 3.23 -2.95 -1.05
C TYR A 343 4.28 -2.11 -0.32
N ILE A 344 3.87 -0.95 0.21
CA ILE A 344 4.71 -0.13 1.08
C ILE A 344 4.28 -0.38 2.52
N MET A 345 5.18 -0.93 3.37
CA MET A 345 4.90 -1.16 4.77
C MET A 345 5.06 0.11 5.61
N GLY A 346 5.92 1.02 5.17
CA GLY A 346 6.03 2.36 5.72
C GLY A 346 4.86 3.26 5.32
N GLY A 347 4.84 4.48 5.84
CA GLY A 347 3.79 5.46 5.56
C GLY A 347 3.71 6.54 6.64
N VAL A 348 2.58 7.24 6.70
CA VAL A 348 2.31 8.24 7.73
C VAL A 348 2.28 7.56 9.10
N LYS A 349 3.13 8.03 10.02
CA LYS A 349 3.21 7.49 11.38
C LYS A 349 1.91 7.70 12.14
N THR A 350 1.35 6.64 12.70
CA THR A 350 0.11 6.68 13.49
C THR A 350 0.23 5.84 14.76
N ASP A 351 -0.64 6.13 15.71
CA ASP A 351 -0.94 5.23 16.82
C ASP A 351 -1.97 4.15 16.42
N VAL A 352 -2.37 3.32 17.36
CA VAL A 352 -3.34 2.23 17.15
C VAL A 352 -4.79 2.70 16.90
N TRP A 353 -5.06 3.99 16.99
CA TRP A 353 -6.33 4.63 16.62
C TRP A 353 -6.24 5.37 15.28
N GLY A 354 -5.13 5.21 14.58
CA GLY A 354 -4.86 5.93 13.34
C GLY A 354 -4.53 7.41 13.51
N ALA A 355 -4.41 7.92 14.74
CA ALA A 355 -4.08 9.32 14.99
C ALA A 355 -2.59 9.59 14.70
N THR A 356 -2.31 10.65 13.95
CA THR A 356 -0.95 11.14 13.69
C THR A 356 -0.50 12.11 14.80
N PRO A 357 0.79 12.47 14.88
CA PRO A 357 1.24 13.55 15.77
C PRO A 357 0.62 14.93 15.48
N ILE A 358 0.03 15.14 14.30
CA ILE A 358 -0.72 16.36 13.98
C ILE A 358 -2.15 16.20 14.46
N SER A 359 -2.59 17.09 15.36
CA SER A 359 -3.95 17.10 15.88
C SER A 359 -4.97 17.21 14.74
N GLY A 360 -6.06 16.46 14.80
CA GLY A 360 -7.09 16.45 13.74
C GLY A 360 -6.75 15.64 12.50
N LEU A 361 -5.52 15.11 12.37
CA LEU A 361 -5.11 14.30 11.24
C LEU A 361 -4.94 12.83 11.63
N TYR A 362 -5.57 11.96 10.86
CA TYR A 362 -5.54 10.49 10.98
C TYR A 362 -5.07 9.87 9.68
N ALA A 363 -4.62 8.61 9.75
CA ALA A 363 -4.35 7.81 8.56
C ALA A 363 -4.66 6.33 8.83
N ALA A 364 -5.13 5.59 7.80
CA ALA A 364 -5.45 4.17 7.90
C ALA A 364 -5.26 3.43 6.57
N GLY A 365 -4.87 2.15 6.63
CA GLY A 365 -4.50 1.32 5.48
C GLY A 365 -3.11 1.69 4.94
N GLU A 366 -2.82 1.37 3.69
CA GLU A 366 -1.46 1.45 3.11
C GLU A 366 -0.84 2.88 3.06
N VAL A 367 -1.61 3.93 3.32
CA VAL A 367 -1.09 5.30 3.48
C VAL A 367 -0.42 5.48 4.85
N ALA A 368 -0.80 4.67 5.83
CA ALA A 368 -0.39 4.75 7.23
C ALA A 368 0.68 3.70 7.56
N CYS A 369 1.48 4.01 8.56
CA CYS A 369 2.36 3.06 9.24
C CYS A 369 2.00 3.02 10.73
N VAL A 370 1.11 2.09 11.10
CA VAL A 370 0.82 1.71 12.49
C VAL A 370 1.77 0.60 12.94
N SER A 371 2.71 0.25 12.08
CA SER A 371 3.76 -0.76 12.27
C SER A 371 3.29 -2.20 12.49
N VAL A 372 2.17 -2.61 11.89
CA VAL A 372 1.74 -4.03 11.91
C VAL A 372 2.46 -4.90 10.89
N HIS A 373 3.17 -4.29 9.95
CA HIS A 373 3.86 -5.00 8.87
C HIS A 373 5.38 -5.02 9.04
N GLY A 374 5.93 -4.06 9.75
CA GLY A 374 7.37 -3.92 10.03
C GLY A 374 8.23 -4.12 8.78
N GLY A 375 9.25 -4.96 8.86
CA GLY A 375 10.20 -5.19 7.77
C GLY A 375 9.64 -5.95 6.56
N ASN A 376 8.56 -6.74 6.71
CA ASN A 376 7.94 -7.48 5.62
C ASN A 376 6.53 -7.96 5.99
N ARG A 377 5.54 -7.62 5.18
CA ARG A 377 4.13 -7.93 5.42
C ARG A 377 3.83 -9.41 5.19
N LEU A 378 3.20 -10.05 6.16
CA LEU A 378 2.63 -11.38 6.01
C LEU A 378 1.51 -11.36 4.96
N GLY A 379 1.48 -12.35 4.07
CA GLY A 379 0.43 -12.45 3.05
C GLY A 379 -0.97 -12.42 3.66
N ALA A 380 -1.92 -11.78 2.98
CA ALA A 380 -3.32 -11.61 3.39
C ALA A 380 -3.59 -10.72 4.63
N ASN A 381 -2.56 -10.12 5.26
CA ASN A 381 -2.75 -9.15 6.35
C ASN A 381 -3.07 -7.73 5.84
N SER A 382 -2.84 -7.38 4.57
CA SER A 382 -3.14 -6.03 4.08
C SER A 382 -4.62 -5.67 4.08
N LEU A 383 -5.50 -6.62 3.70
CA LEU A 383 -6.93 -6.39 3.77
C LEU A 383 -7.41 -6.26 5.22
N LEU A 384 -6.82 -7.06 6.12
CA LEU A 384 -7.14 -7.02 7.55
C LEU A 384 -6.74 -5.68 8.17
N ASP A 385 -5.49 -5.22 7.93
CA ASP A 385 -5.00 -3.91 8.35
C ASP A 385 -5.94 -2.77 7.92
N THR A 386 -6.29 -2.71 6.64
CA THR A 386 -7.16 -1.65 6.11
C THR A 386 -8.52 -1.60 6.80
N LEU A 387 -9.08 -2.74 7.17
CA LEU A 387 -10.40 -2.84 7.79
C LEU A 387 -10.35 -2.52 9.30
N ILE A 388 -9.43 -3.12 10.03
CA ILE A 388 -9.30 -2.92 11.48
C ILE A 388 -8.94 -1.46 11.79
N PHE A 389 -7.86 -0.94 11.19
CA PHE A 389 -7.41 0.43 11.50
C PHE A 389 -8.25 1.49 10.80
N GLY A 390 -8.90 1.15 9.66
CA GLY A 390 -9.94 2.00 9.08
C GLY A 390 -11.11 2.21 10.03
N ARG A 391 -11.65 1.12 10.62
CA ARG A 391 -12.71 1.17 11.62
C ARG A 391 -12.28 1.97 12.85
N ARG A 392 -11.13 1.66 13.44
CA ARG A 392 -10.61 2.33 14.64
C ARG A 392 -10.40 3.83 14.43
N ALA A 393 -9.85 4.23 13.28
CA ALA A 393 -9.69 5.65 12.93
C ALA A 393 -11.03 6.35 12.79
N GLY A 394 -12.02 5.71 12.16
CA GLY A 394 -13.38 6.25 12.02
C GLY A 394 -14.08 6.44 13.38
N GLU A 395 -14.05 5.42 14.24
CA GLU A 395 -14.59 5.47 15.61
C GLU A 395 -13.97 6.62 16.41
N HIS A 396 -12.63 6.65 16.51
CA HIS A 396 -11.93 7.65 17.31
C HIS A 396 -12.08 9.08 16.78
N ALA A 397 -12.04 9.26 15.45
CA ALA A 397 -12.27 10.57 14.83
C ALA A 397 -13.70 11.08 15.10
N ALA A 398 -14.71 10.21 15.06
CA ALA A 398 -16.09 10.57 15.39
C ALA A 398 -16.27 10.92 16.87
N GLU A 399 -15.69 10.11 17.76
CA GLU A 399 -15.72 10.39 19.22
C GLU A 399 -15.06 11.74 19.54
N ARG A 400 -13.88 12.02 18.95
CA ARG A 400 -13.20 13.30 19.11
C ARG A 400 -14.02 14.47 18.56
N ALA A 401 -14.70 14.29 17.43
CA ALA A 401 -15.52 15.35 16.83
C ALA A 401 -16.76 15.70 17.66
N ALA A 402 -17.22 14.79 18.52
CA ALA A 402 -18.41 15.01 19.34
C ALA A 402 -18.21 16.22 20.28
N GLY A 403 -19.12 17.19 20.15
CA GLY A 403 -19.07 18.42 20.96
C GLY A 403 -18.03 19.46 20.52
N MET A 404 -17.19 19.19 19.52
CA MET A 404 -16.31 20.21 18.96
C MET A 404 -17.10 21.22 18.09
N PRO A 405 -16.75 22.51 18.13
CA PRO A 405 -17.29 23.48 17.18
C PRO A 405 -16.83 23.17 15.76
N ALA A 406 -17.59 23.62 14.76
CA ALA A 406 -17.12 23.57 13.38
C ALA A 406 -15.90 24.49 13.21
N PRO A 407 -14.92 24.10 12.35
CA PRO A 407 -13.78 24.97 12.06
C PRO A 407 -14.22 26.30 11.48
N THR A 408 -13.65 27.40 11.98
CA THR A 408 -13.99 28.78 11.57
C THR A 408 -12.89 29.44 10.75
N ALA A 409 -11.76 28.76 10.52
CA ALA A 409 -10.63 29.31 9.79
C ALA A 409 -11.00 29.62 8.32
N ALA A 410 -10.58 30.78 7.84
CA ALA A 410 -10.85 31.26 6.49
C ALA A 410 -9.67 30.87 5.57
N PHE A 411 -9.91 29.94 4.65
CA PHE A 411 -8.88 29.42 3.74
C PHE A 411 -9.07 29.85 2.27
N GLU A 412 -9.90 30.88 2.00
CA GLU A 412 -10.16 31.35 0.63
C GLU A 412 -8.87 31.74 -0.10
N ARG A 413 -7.90 32.28 0.63
CA ARG A 413 -6.60 32.63 0.08
C ARG A 413 -5.85 31.40 -0.42
N ARG A 414 -5.96 30.26 0.27
CA ARG A 414 -5.32 29.00 -0.13
C ARG A 414 -5.83 28.50 -1.47
N ILE A 415 -7.15 28.53 -1.70
CA ILE A 415 -7.74 28.20 -3.00
C ILE A 415 -7.16 29.07 -4.12
N VAL A 416 -7.04 30.39 -3.88
CA VAL A 416 -6.50 31.34 -4.88
C VAL A 416 -5.05 31.02 -5.21
N ASP A 417 -4.24 30.69 -4.21
CA ASP A 417 -2.82 30.37 -4.40
C ASP A 417 -2.67 29.03 -5.17
N GLU A 418 -3.43 28.00 -4.81
CA GLU A 418 -3.43 26.71 -5.53
C GLU A 418 -3.94 26.85 -6.96
N GLN A 419 -4.97 27.66 -7.20
CA GLN A 419 -5.44 27.91 -8.56
C GLN A 419 -4.34 28.54 -9.41
N ARG A 420 -3.55 29.50 -8.85
CA ARG A 420 -2.42 30.09 -9.56
C ARG A 420 -1.33 29.07 -9.87
N GLU A 421 -1.04 28.14 -8.95
CA GLU A 421 -0.07 27.06 -9.18
C GLU A 421 -0.53 26.14 -10.32
N ILE A 422 -1.81 25.76 -10.34
CA ILE A 422 -2.39 24.95 -11.40
C ILE A 422 -2.39 25.69 -12.74
N ASP A 423 -2.81 26.96 -12.76
CA ASP A 423 -2.80 27.80 -13.95
C ASP A 423 -1.37 27.95 -14.51
N ALA A 424 -0.38 28.08 -13.63
CA ALA A 424 1.03 28.10 -14.02
C ALA A 424 1.48 26.78 -14.65
N ILE A 425 1.02 25.62 -14.17
CA ILE A 425 1.30 24.32 -14.79
C ILE A 425 0.70 24.25 -16.21
N ILE A 426 -0.55 24.66 -16.35
CA ILE A 426 -1.29 24.65 -17.64
C ILE A 426 -0.62 25.60 -18.66
N ALA A 427 -0.12 26.75 -18.19
CA ALA A 427 0.48 27.78 -19.03
C ALA A 427 1.93 27.49 -19.46
N ARG A 428 2.60 26.48 -18.89
CA ARG A 428 4.01 26.18 -19.21
C ARG A 428 4.21 25.87 -20.69
N GLU A 429 5.21 26.50 -21.30
CA GLU A 429 5.59 26.25 -22.67
C GLU A 429 6.44 24.96 -22.81
N HIS A 430 6.55 24.46 -24.04
CA HIS A 430 7.35 23.29 -24.38
C HIS A 430 8.85 23.61 -24.34
N GLY A 431 9.43 23.73 -23.15
CA GLY A 431 10.86 24.06 -22.97
C GLY A 431 11.61 23.12 -22.02
N GLY A 432 10.89 22.37 -21.21
CA GLY A 432 11.42 21.38 -20.27
C GLY A 432 11.14 19.95 -20.71
N ARG A 433 11.11 19.04 -19.73
CA ARG A 433 10.71 17.64 -19.96
C ARG A 433 9.21 17.46 -19.78
N ARG A 434 8.64 16.45 -20.44
CA ARG A 434 7.27 16.01 -20.20
C ARG A 434 7.15 15.35 -18.81
N VAL A 435 6.03 15.56 -18.15
CA VAL A 435 5.69 14.89 -16.88
C VAL A 435 5.84 13.37 -16.98
N SER A 436 5.34 12.77 -18.06
CA SER A 436 5.42 11.31 -18.29
C SER A 436 6.85 10.79 -18.44
N ALA A 437 7.76 11.57 -19.01
CA ALA A 437 9.16 11.20 -19.15
C ALA A 437 9.90 11.22 -17.79
N ILE A 438 9.56 12.17 -16.92
CA ILE A 438 10.10 12.24 -15.56
C ILE A 438 9.57 11.07 -14.72
N LYS A 439 8.25 10.78 -14.77
CA LYS A 439 7.65 9.60 -14.12
C LYS A 439 8.32 8.29 -14.56
N ALA A 440 8.61 8.15 -15.86
CA ALA A 440 9.27 6.94 -16.38
C ALA A 440 10.70 6.78 -15.85
N GLU A 441 11.47 7.87 -15.77
CA GLU A 441 12.82 7.84 -15.22
C GLU A 441 12.82 7.59 -13.70
N LEU A 442 11.88 8.19 -12.96
CA LEU A 442 11.70 7.90 -11.55
C LEU A 442 11.46 6.40 -11.31
N GLY A 443 10.50 5.81 -12.05
CA GLY A 443 10.17 4.39 -11.92
C GLY A 443 11.36 3.48 -12.22
N LYS A 444 12.16 3.83 -13.23
CA LYS A 444 13.40 3.13 -13.56
C LYS A 444 14.44 3.27 -12.44
N THR A 445 14.68 4.49 -11.97
CA THR A 445 15.68 4.79 -10.92
C THR A 445 15.37 4.02 -9.63
N MET A 446 14.10 4.04 -9.19
CA MET A 446 13.70 3.32 -7.99
C MET A 446 13.83 1.81 -8.16
N ASN A 447 13.54 1.26 -9.33
CA ASN A 447 13.72 -0.16 -9.58
C ASN A 447 15.19 -0.58 -9.71
N ASP A 448 16.05 0.27 -10.29
CA ASP A 448 17.46 -0.07 -10.51
C ASP A 448 18.29 0.01 -9.21
N HIS A 449 17.94 0.93 -8.29
CA HIS A 449 18.79 1.25 -7.13
C HIS A 449 18.12 1.04 -5.76
N VAL A 450 16.79 0.90 -5.70
CA VAL A 450 16.00 0.87 -4.44
C VAL A 450 15.05 -0.34 -4.42
N ALA A 451 15.37 -1.37 -5.19
CA ALA A 451 14.55 -2.58 -5.32
C ALA A 451 14.88 -3.63 -4.24
N VAL A 452 14.92 -4.90 -4.63
CA VAL A 452 15.17 -6.06 -3.76
C VAL A 452 16.57 -5.99 -3.11
N TYR A 453 17.59 -5.67 -3.92
CA TYR A 453 18.97 -5.45 -3.47
C TYR A 453 19.33 -3.98 -3.54
N ARG A 454 20.03 -3.51 -2.51
CA ARG A 454 20.45 -2.10 -2.35
C ARG A 454 21.88 -2.04 -1.84
N ASP A 455 22.59 -0.97 -2.17
CA ASP A 455 23.90 -0.65 -1.62
C ASP A 455 24.10 0.86 -1.51
N ALA A 456 25.19 1.29 -0.85
CA ALA A 456 25.46 2.71 -0.60
C ALA A 456 25.61 3.51 -1.90
N GLU A 457 26.24 2.94 -2.93
CA GLU A 457 26.49 3.61 -4.20
C GLU A 457 25.18 3.82 -4.98
N GLY A 458 24.38 2.78 -5.16
CA GLY A 458 23.09 2.85 -5.85
C GLY A 458 22.11 3.80 -5.15
N LEU A 459 22.03 3.73 -3.81
CA LEU A 459 21.19 4.64 -3.03
C LEU A 459 21.65 6.11 -3.16
N ALA A 460 22.96 6.37 -3.20
CA ALA A 460 23.48 7.72 -3.41
C ALA A 460 23.15 8.25 -4.82
N GLN A 461 23.29 7.40 -5.85
CA GLN A 461 22.89 7.72 -7.23
C GLN A 461 21.38 8.01 -7.32
N ALA A 462 20.55 7.17 -6.71
CA ALA A 462 19.10 7.38 -6.68
C ALA A 462 18.74 8.75 -6.05
N ARG A 463 19.37 9.10 -4.92
CA ARG A 463 19.15 10.39 -4.26
C ARG A 463 19.51 11.58 -5.14
N GLU A 464 20.62 11.52 -5.84
CA GLU A 464 21.06 12.57 -6.78
C GLU A 464 20.07 12.71 -7.94
N ILE A 465 19.65 11.58 -8.54
CA ILE A 465 18.69 11.57 -9.63
C ILE A 465 17.34 12.15 -9.16
N ILE A 466 16.83 11.74 -8.00
CA ILE A 466 15.55 12.24 -7.48
C ILE A 466 15.61 13.76 -7.26
N ARG A 467 16.69 14.30 -6.68
CA ARG A 467 16.86 15.76 -6.54
C ARG A 467 16.81 16.48 -7.89
N ARG A 468 17.50 15.95 -8.88
CA ARG A 468 17.45 16.50 -10.24
C ARG A 468 16.04 16.43 -10.82
N LEU A 469 15.33 15.30 -10.65
CA LEU A 469 13.95 15.15 -11.12
C LEU A 469 12.97 16.09 -10.40
N GLN A 470 13.19 16.39 -9.12
CA GLN A 470 12.43 17.39 -8.38
C GLN A 470 12.59 18.79 -8.97
N GLU A 471 13.80 19.18 -9.38
CA GLU A 471 14.04 20.46 -10.05
C GLU A 471 13.43 20.50 -11.45
N GLU A 472 13.59 19.44 -12.23
CA GLU A 472 13.00 19.32 -13.58
C GLU A 472 11.46 19.35 -13.53
N ALA A 473 10.85 18.74 -12.50
CA ALA A 473 9.40 18.75 -12.30
C ALA A 473 8.82 20.16 -12.14
N ARG A 474 9.59 21.12 -11.59
CA ARG A 474 9.14 22.51 -11.45
C ARG A 474 8.87 23.20 -12.80
N THR A 475 9.52 22.75 -13.86
CA THR A 475 9.37 23.27 -15.23
C THR A 475 8.78 22.27 -16.21
N ALA A 476 8.39 21.10 -15.72
CA ALA A 476 7.78 20.05 -16.53
C ALA A 476 6.47 20.54 -17.15
N TRP A 477 6.25 20.20 -18.41
CA TRP A 477 5.10 20.64 -19.18
C TRP A 477 4.13 19.50 -19.50
N ILE A 478 2.89 19.87 -19.82
CA ILE A 478 1.78 18.97 -20.14
C ILE A 478 1.20 19.31 -21.51
N ASP A 479 0.53 18.36 -22.17
CA ASP A 479 -0.08 18.56 -23.49
C ASP A 479 -1.48 19.15 -23.39
N ASP A 480 -2.33 18.63 -22.51
CA ASP A 480 -3.70 19.10 -22.34
C ASP A 480 -3.74 20.39 -21.52
N ARG A 481 -4.24 21.46 -22.12
CA ARG A 481 -4.39 22.79 -21.54
C ARG A 481 -5.84 23.13 -21.17
N GLY A 482 -6.75 22.16 -21.32
CA GLY A 482 -8.14 22.30 -20.89
C GLY A 482 -8.31 22.21 -19.39
N THR A 483 -9.54 22.40 -18.92
CA THR A 483 -9.89 22.25 -17.49
C THR A 483 -10.69 20.99 -17.23
N VAL A 484 -11.44 20.51 -18.22
CA VAL A 484 -12.41 19.41 -18.11
C VAL A 484 -11.72 18.07 -18.24
N PHE A 485 -11.80 17.24 -17.21
CA PHE A 485 -11.16 15.92 -17.15
C PHE A 485 -9.65 15.93 -17.48
N ASN A 486 -8.94 17.02 -17.16
CA ASN A 486 -7.52 17.16 -17.47
C ASN A 486 -6.66 16.23 -16.61
N GLN A 487 -6.34 15.05 -17.15
CA GLN A 487 -5.50 14.04 -16.50
C GLN A 487 -4.01 14.44 -16.49
N ASP A 488 -3.59 15.33 -17.40
CA ASP A 488 -2.21 15.81 -17.43
C ASP A 488 -1.89 16.72 -16.26
N VAL A 489 -2.84 17.57 -15.84
CA VAL A 489 -2.71 18.37 -14.61
C VAL A 489 -2.62 17.47 -13.39
N LEU A 490 -3.50 16.45 -13.28
CA LEU A 490 -3.40 15.49 -12.18
C LEU A 490 -2.04 14.81 -12.20
N GLY A 491 -1.60 14.33 -13.36
CA GLY A 491 -0.31 13.69 -13.53
C GLY A 491 0.88 14.56 -13.12
N ALA A 492 0.80 15.88 -13.31
CA ALA A 492 1.83 16.83 -12.86
C ALA A 492 1.84 17.01 -11.33
N LEU A 493 0.66 17.06 -10.70
CA LEU A 493 0.53 17.13 -9.23
C LEU A 493 1.01 15.83 -8.58
N GLU A 494 0.56 14.68 -9.09
CA GLU A 494 0.99 13.36 -8.64
C GLU A 494 2.51 13.15 -8.74
N LEU A 495 3.16 13.67 -9.81
CA LEU A 495 4.61 13.59 -9.94
C LEU A 495 5.32 14.23 -8.74
N GLY A 496 4.84 15.37 -8.25
CA GLY A 496 5.38 16.01 -7.06
C GLY A 496 5.27 15.12 -5.82
N TYR A 497 4.13 14.45 -5.63
CA TYR A 497 3.91 13.52 -4.51
C TYR A 497 4.77 12.27 -4.63
N MET A 498 4.88 11.70 -5.82
CA MET A 498 5.76 10.55 -6.07
C MET A 498 7.22 10.86 -5.76
N LEU A 499 7.70 12.05 -6.12
CA LEU A 499 9.07 12.50 -5.84
C LEU A 499 9.33 12.68 -4.34
N ASP A 500 8.36 13.21 -3.58
CA ASP A 500 8.46 13.32 -2.11
C ASP A 500 8.51 11.92 -1.45
N CYS A 501 7.66 10.99 -1.88
CA CYS A 501 7.69 9.61 -1.39
C CYS A 501 9.00 8.90 -1.72
N ALA A 502 9.52 9.06 -2.93
CA ALA A 502 10.77 8.47 -3.37
C ALA A 502 11.97 9.02 -2.58
N GLU A 503 12.00 10.34 -2.32
CA GLU A 503 13.02 10.96 -1.48
C GLU A 503 13.02 10.37 -0.07
N ALA A 504 11.85 10.31 0.58
CA ALA A 504 11.72 9.74 1.92
C ALA A 504 12.18 8.26 1.96
N THR A 505 11.80 7.47 0.94
CA THR A 505 12.21 6.07 0.81
C THR A 505 13.73 5.92 0.69
N VAL A 506 14.36 6.72 -0.16
CA VAL A 506 15.82 6.64 -0.37
C VAL A 506 16.58 7.11 0.87
N VAL A 507 16.12 8.17 1.54
CA VAL A 507 16.75 8.66 2.78
C VAL A 507 16.67 7.61 3.88
N ALA A 508 15.50 7.00 4.09
CA ALA A 508 15.34 5.93 5.08
C ALA A 508 16.21 4.69 4.73
N ALA A 509 16.27 4.29 3.45
CA ALA A 509 17.09 3.16 2.99
C ALA A 509 18.61 3.41 3.13
N GLN A 510 19.07 4.66 2.95
CA GLN A 510 20.46 5.04 3.20
C GLN A 510 20.82 4.98 4.68
N GLU A 511 19.86 5.38 5.52
CA GLU A 511 20.06 5.45 6.97
C GLU A 511 20.16 4.07 7.61
N ARG A 512 19.27 3.11 7.24
CA ARG A 512 19.29 1.75 7.79
C ARG A 512 20.47 0.93 7.27
N LYS A 513 21.47 0.74 8.14
CA LYS A 513 22.73 0.02 7.82
C LYS A 513 22.67 -1.42 8.34
N GLU A 514 21.65 -2.13 7.94
CA GLU A 514 21.43 -3.56 8.18
C GLU A 514 20.59 -4.15 7.05
N SER A 515 20.41 -5.47 7.05
CA SER A 515 19.42 -6.18 6.23
C SER A 515 18.33 -6.76 7.11
N ARG A 516 17.06 -6.32 6.89
CA ARG A 516 15.89 -6.74 7.65
C ARG A 516 14.66 -6.77 6.74
N GLY A 517 13.97 -7.91 6.68
CA GLY A 517 12.77 -8.07 5.88
C GLY A 517 12.98 -7.72 4.40
N ALA A 518 12.24 -6.72 3.90
CA ALA A 518 12.34 -6.24 2.52
C ALA A 518 13.54 -5.31 2.27
N GLN A 519 14.11 -4.71 3.31
CA GLN A 519 15.35 -3.93 3.22
C GLN A 519 16.55 -4.88 3.20
N PHE A 520 17.15 -5.12 2.04
CA PHE A 520 18.38 -5.90 1.94
C PHE A 520 19.53 -5.04 1.38
N ARG A 521 20.54 -4.84 2.22
CA ARG A 521 21.77 -4.10 1.93
C ARG A 521 22.92 -5.05 1.65
N THR A 522 23.40 -5.09 0.41
CA THR A 522 24.54 -5.96 0.04
C THR A 522 25.85 -5.58 0.75
N ASP A 523 25.96 -4.32 1.15
CA ASP A 523 27.08 -3.78 1.93
C ASP A 523 26.89 -3.92 3.46
N PHE A 524 25.66 -4.26 3.94
CA PHE A 524 25.32 -4.58 5.32
C PHE A 524 24.37 -5.81 5.37
N PRO A 525 24.85 -7.01 5.00
CA PRO A 525 23.96 -8.15 4.75
C PRO A 525 23.34 -8.76 6.02
N GLU A 526 23.89 -8.46 7.18
CA GLU A 526 23.44 -9.01 8.46
C GLU A 526 22.34 -8.16 9.10
N ARG A 527 21.42 -8.81 9.82
CA ARG A 527 20.49 -8.15 10.73
C ARG A 527 21.21 -7.76 12.02
N ASN A 528 20.97 -6.56 12.51
CA ASN A 528 21.60 -6.02 13.72
C ASN A 528 20.55 -5.50 14.71
N ASP A 529 20.08 -6.38 15.60
CA ASP A 529 19.05 -6.03 16.58
C ASP A 529 19.54 -5.03 17.64
N ASP A 530 20.84 -5.01 17.95
CA ASP A 530 21.40 -4.13 18.97
C ASP A 530 21.35 -2.64 18.57
N GLU A 531 21.57 -2.35 17.29
CA GLU A 531 21.62 -0.98 16.78
C GLU A 531 20.37 -0.58 15.98
N TRP A 532 19.73 -1.54 15.29
CA TRP A 532 18.72 -1.24 14.25
C TRP A 532 17.32 -1.79 14.55
N LEU A 533 17.07 -2.40 15.72
CA LEU A 533 15.69 -2.73 16.13
C LEU A 533 14.97 -1.45 16.59
N LYS A 534 14.73 -0.57 15.64
CA LYS A 534 14.08 0.74 15.80
C LYS A 534 13.45 1.18 14.49
N HIS A 535 12.42 1.99 14.58
CA HIS A 535 11.83 2.66 13.43
C HIS A 535 12.67 3.84 12.98
N ILE A 536 12.62 4.15 11.67
CA ILE A 536 13.17 5.36 11.09
C ILE A 536 12.01 6.29 10.77
N ASP A 537 12.01 7.46 11.39
CA ASP A 537 11.01 8.50 11.17
C ASP A 537 11.62 9.61 10.31
N ILE A 538 10.97 9.97 9.20
CA ILE A 538 11.38 11.03 8.28
C ILE A 538 10.36 12.16 8.34
N SER A 539 10.78 13.38 8.60
CA SER A 539 9.91 14.56 8.61
C SER A 539 10.51 15.72 7.82
N ARG A 540 9.66 16.68 7.45
CA ARG A 540 10.05 17.90 6.74
C ARG A 540 9.49 19.12 7.47
N ASN A 541 10.20 19.61 8.47
CA ASN A 541 9.77 20.73 9.32
C ASN A 541 10.10 22.08 8.69
N GLY A 542 9.61 22.35 7.47
CA GLY A 542 9.89 23.59 6.72
C GLY A 542 11.31 23.70 6.16
N GLY A 543 12.15 22.67 6.34
CA GLY A 543 13.50 22.57 5.78
C GLY A 543 13.53 22.09 4.33
N VAL A 544 14.65 22.30 3.66
CA VAL A 544 14.91 21.78 2.30
C VAL A 544 15.28 20.29 2.36
N GLU A 545 15.99 19.85 3.39
CA GLU A 545 16.42 18.47 3.59
C GLU A 545 15.50 17.75 4.58
N PRO A 546 15.23 16.45 4.36
CA PRO A 546 14.51 15.62 5.31
C PRO A 546 15.28 15.50 6.65
N GLU A 547 14.54 15.57 7.75
CA GLU A 547 15.05 15.28 9.09
C GLU A 547 14.80 13.83 9.44
N VAL A 548 15.82 13.14 9.97
CA VAL A 548 15.75 11.73 10.38
C VAL A 548 15.74 11.65 11.90
N THR A 549 14.75 10.96 12.43
CA THR A 549 14.68 10.61 13.86
C THR A 549 14.37 9.12 14.02
N TYR A 550 14.38 8.61 15.23
CA TYR A 550 14.14 7.20 15.52
C TYR A 550 13.13 7.03 16.63
N SER A 551 12.33 5.97 16.54
CA SER A 551 11.45 5.55 17.62
C SER A 551 11.65 4.06 17.94
N PRO A 552 11.44 3.64 19.20
CA PRO A 552 11.63 2.25 19.61
C PRO A 552 10.51 1.37 19.05
N VAL A 553 10.84 0.11 18.75
CA VAL A 553 9.85 -0.94 18.48
C VAL A 553 9.20 -1.38 19.79
N THR A 554 7.87 -1.49 19.78
CA THR A 554 7.11 -2.01 20.92
C THR A 554 7.19 -3.53 20.98
N ILE A 555 7.85 -4.07 22.01
CA ILE A 555 7.95 -5.50 22.27
C ILE A 555 7.12 -5.84 23.51
N THR A 556 6.05 -6.61 23.34
CA THR A 556 5.17 -7.04 24.43
C THR A 556 5.51 -8.43 24.95
N LYS A 557 5.79 -9.38 24.05
CA LYS A 557 5.92 -10.80 24.40
C LYS A 557 7.05 -11.52 23.68
N TRP A 558 7.24 -11.32 22.39
CA TRP A 558 8.15 -12.13 21.57
C TRP A 558 9.45 -11.38 21.28
N GLN A 559 10.54 -11.90 21.83
CA GLN A 559 11.87 -11.36 21.56
C GLN A 559 12.35 -11.74 20.15
N PRO A 560 13.17 -10.90 19.49
CA PRO A 560 13.74 -11.21 18.19
C PRO A 560 14.47 -12.55 18.17
N GLN A 561 14.24 -13.34 17.11
CA GLN A 561 14.88 -14.62 16.86
C GLN A 561 15.30 -14.69 15.39
N GLU A 562 16.22 -15.58 15.06
CA GLU A 562 16.58 -15.87 13.68
C GLU A 562 15.37 -16.48 12.95
N ARG A 563 15.11 -15.97 11.73
CA ARG A 563 14.04 -16.50 10.88
C ARG A 563 14.55 -17.70 10.08
N THR A 564 13.92 -18.85 10.26
CA THR A 564 14.17 -20.08 9.48
C THR A 564 12.95 -20.43 8.63
N TYR A 565 13.16 -20.76 7.34
CA TYR A 565 12.13 -21.12 6.36
C TYR A 565 12.43 -22.43 5.63
#